data_b4f68c8f6af43258e2653261e7abd5ad
#
_entry.id   b4f68c8f6af43258e2653261e7abd5ad
#
_cell.length_a   1.000
_cell.length_b   1.000
_cell.length_c   1.000
_cell.angle_alpha   90.00
_cell.angle_beta   90.00
_cell.angle_gamma   90.00
#
_symmetry.space_group_name_H-M   'P 1'
#
loop_
_entity.id
_entity.type
_entity.pdbx_description
1 polymer ?
#
loop_
_entity_poly.entity_id
_entity_poly.type
_entity_poly.pdbx_seq_one_letter_code
_entity_poly.pdbx_strand_id
1 'polypeptide(L)'
;MFLMLVQILIGLKVREFIDLNMDIYGFDKKNLWLSNPNIEFYIHRSFSILILASNILLFIFSSKLKLEMKWIKLILILILVEIIAGASMYYFSFPILSQPLHLFIAILIFGLQFNWYLNIKD
;
A
#
# COMPACT_ATOMS: atom_id res chain seq x y z
N MET A 1 9.72 1.27 6.98
CA MET A 1 10.42 1.72 5.74
C MET A 1 10.80 0.54 4.84
N PHE A 2 11.66 -0.40 5.25
CA PHE A 2 12.06 -1.54 4.41
C PHE A 2 10.87 -2.38 3.93
N LEU A 3 9.95 -2.75 4.82
CA LEU A 3 8.73 -3.48 4.45
C LEU A 3 7.88 -2.72 3.43
N MET A 4 7.83 -1.39 3.53
CA MET A 4 7.10 -0.56 2.57
C MET A 4 7.72 -0.59 1.17
N LEU A 5 9.06 -0.60 1.09
CA LEU A 5 9.77 -0.77 -0.17
C LEU A 5 9.46 -2.13 -0.80
N VAL A 6 9.52 -3.21 -0.01
CA VAL A 6 9.16 -4.57 -0.47
C VAL A 6 7.71 -4.61 -0.98
N GLN A 7 6.77 -3.98 -0.25
CA GLN A 7 5.37 -3.90 -0.66
C GLN A 7 5.19 -3.19 -2.00
N ILE A 8 5.91 -2.08 -2.24
CA ILE A 8 5.87 -1.36 -3.51
C ILE A 8 6.38 -2.27 -4.64
N LEU A 9 7.48 -3.00 -4.44
CA LEU A 9 8.04 -3.91 -5.45
C LEU A 9 7.07 -5.06 -5.77
N ILE A 10 6.42 -5.65 -4.76
CA ILE A 10 5.39 -6.67 -4.98
C ILE A 10 4.19 -6.05 -5.72
N GLY A 11 3.79 -4.84 -5.35
CA GLY A 11 2.70 -4.10 -6.01
C GLY A 11 2.96 -3.84 -7.50
N LEU A 12 4.22 -3.57 -7.88
CA LEU A 12 4.61 -3.44 -9.30
C LEU A 12 4.40 -4.76 -10.07
N LYS A 13 4.64 -5.91 -9.44
CA LYS A 13 4.35 -7.22 -10.06
C LYS A 13 2.84 -7.46 -10.23
N VAL A 14 2.05 -7.06 -9.24
CA VAL A 14 0.58 -7.09 -9.36
C VAL A 14 0.12 -6.18 -10.49
N ARG A 15 0.71 -5.00 -10.61
CA ARG A 15 0.40 -4.06 -11.69
C ARG A 15 0.72 -4.63 -13.07
N GLU A 16 1.88 -5.26 -13.24
CA GLU A 16 2.27 -5.94 -14.48
C GLU A 16 1.23 -7.02 -14.88
N PHE A 17 0.76 -7.80 -13.92
CA PHE A 17 -0.30 -8.78 -14.14
C PHE A 17 -1.64 -8.13 -14.58
N ILE A 18 -2.03 -7.02 -13.95
CA ILE A 18 -3.24 -6.28 -14.32
C ILE A 18 -3.12 -5.72 -15.75
N ASP A 19 -1.97 -5.16 -16.11
CA ASP A 19 -1.72 -4.61 -17.43
C ASP A 19 -1.81 -5.69 -18.52
N LEU A 20 -1.28 -6.91 -18.27
CA LEU A 20 -1.45 -8.06 -19.18
C LEU A 20 -2.92 -8.46 -19.35
N ASN A 21 -3.68 -8.48 -18.27
CA ASN A 21 -5.12 -8.80 -18.36
C ASN A 21 -5.91 -7.68 -19.06
N MET A 22 -5.50 -6.44 -18.89
CA MET A 22 -6.09 -5.31 -19.61
C MET A 22 -5.88 -5.43 -21.12
N ASP A 23 -4.69 -5.87 -21.54
CA ASP A 23 -4.38 -6.11 -22.97
C ASP A 23 -5.19 -7.29 -23.54
N ILE A 24 -5.43 -8.34 -22.74
CA ILE A 24 -6.17 -9.53 -23.16
C ILE A 24 -7.69 -9.24 -23.25
N TYR A 25 -8.26 -8.62 -22.23
CA TYR A 25 -9.71 -8.45 -22.08
C TYR A 25 -10.23 -7.11 -22.62
N GLY A 26 -9.36 -6.10 -22.73
CA GLY A 26 -9.69 -4.74 -23.15
C GLY A 26 -10.02 -3.81 -21.98
N PHE A 27 -9.97 -2.51 -22.26
CA PHE A 27 -10.16 -1.43 -21.28
C PHE A 27 -11.60 -1.38 -20.71
N ASP A 28 -12.58 -1.81 -21.47
CA ASP A 28 -13.98 -1.75 -21.06
C ASP A 28 -14.38 -2.87 -20.09
N LYS A 29 -13.54 -3.91 -19.96
CA LYS A 29 -13.81 -5.09 -19.12
C LYS A 29 -13.01 -5.10 -17.84
N LYS A 30 -13.03 -4.02 -17.10
CA LYS A 30 -12.28 -3.84 -15.83
C LYS A 30 -12.58 -4.92 -14.79
N ASN A 31 -13.80 -5.45 -14.78
CA ASN A 31 -14.21 -6.53 -13.88
C ASN A 31 -13.45 -7.85 -14.13
N LEU A 32 -12.82 -8.01 -15.30
CA LEU A 32 -12.05 -9.20 -15.63
C LEU A 32 -10.55 -9.08 -15.29
N TRP A 33 -10.05 -7.87 -15.05
CA TRP A 33 -8.60 -7.65 -14.82
C TRP A 33 -8.06 -8.38 -13.59
N LEU A 34 -8.88 -8.58 -12.56
CA LEU A 34 -8.58 -9.34 -11.34
C LEU A 34 -9.57 -10.48 -11.07
N SER A 35 -10.26 -11.01 -12.09
CA SER A 35 -11.20 -12.11 -11.93
C SER A 35 -10.52 -13.41 -11.46
N ASN A 36 -9.29 -13.65 -11.91
CA ASN A 36 -8.45 -14.77 -11.49
C ASN A 36 -7.08 -14.24 -11.02
N PRO A 37 -6.97 -13.74 -9.76
CA PRO A 37 -5.73 -13.16 -9.28
C PRO A 37 -4.60 -14.19 -9.23
N ASN A 38 -3.38 -13.72 -9.52
CA ASN A 38 -2.16 -14.52 -9.39
C ASN A 38 -1.67 -14.58 -7.94
N ILE A 39 -0.61 -15.36 -7.68
CA ILE A 39 -0.04 -15.53 -6.34
C ILE A 39 0.52 -14.20 -5.79
N GLU A 40 1.09 -13.36 -6.63
CA GLU A 40 1.65 -12.06 -6.26
C GLU A 40 0.58 -11.11 -5.69
N PHE A 41 -0.65 -11.18 -6.21
CA PHE A 41 -1.80 -10.44 -5.66
C PHE A 41 -2.10 -10.86 -4.21
N TYR A 42 -2.13 -12.16 -3.93
CA TYR A 42 -2.40 -12.66 -2.57
C TYR A 42 -1.26 -12.33 -1.61
N ILE A 43 -0.02 -12.41 -2.06
CA ILE A 43 1.16 -12.02 -1.27
C ILE A 43 1.07 -10.51 -0.97
N HIS A 44 0.82 -9.67 -1.97
CA HIS A 44 0.67 -8.23 -1.82
C HIS A 44 -0.43 -7.86 -0.81
N ARG A 45 -1.59 -8.50 -0.93
CA ARG A 45 -2.72 -8.32 0.00
C ARG A 45 -2.37 -8.71 1.43
N SER A 46 -1.77 -9.89 1.63
CA SER A 46 -1.39 -10.39 2.96
C SER A 46 -0.27 -9.53 3.58
N PHE A 47 0.67 -9.10 2.77
CA PHE A 47 1.80 -8.27 3.21
C PHE A 47 1.35 -6.89 3.68
N SER A 48 0.26 -6.35 3.15
CA SER A 48 -0.33 -5.09 3.63
C SER A 48 -0.78 -5.16 5.10
N ILE A 49 -1.27 -6.32 5.54
CA ILE A 49 -1.64 -6.57 6.94
C ILE A 49 -0.39 -6.57 7.83
N LEU A 50 0.70 -7.18 7.36
CA LEU A 50 1.98 -7.16 8.08
C LEU A 50 2.51 -5.74 8.23
N ILE A 51 2.40 -4.91 7.20
CA ILE A 51 2.79 -3.50 7.24
C ILE A 51 1.95 -2.74 8.27
N LEU A 52 0.63 -2.91 8.26
CA LEU A 52 -0.26 -2.28 9.23
C LEU A 52 0.11 -2.70 10.66
N ALA A 53 0.26 -4.00 10.91
CA ALA A 53 0.63 -4.53 12.22
C ALA A 53 1.97 -3.97 12.71
N SER A 54 3.01 -3.94 11.86
CA SER A 54 4.33 -3.40 12.22
C SER A 54 4.28 -1.90 12.53
N ASN A 55 3.46 -1.12 11.83
CA ASN A 55 3.30 0.32 12.11
C ASN A 55 2.45 0.57 13.38
N ILE A 56 1.49 -0.30 13.71
CA ILE A 56 0.77 -0.26 15.00
C ILE A 56 1.75 -0.54 16.15
N LEU A 57 2.60 -1.56 16.02
CA LEU A 57 3.63 -1.84 17.03
C LEU A 57 4.57 -0.65 17.20
N LEU A 58 5.02 -0.07 16.09
CA LEU A 58 5.86 1.13 16.10
C LEU A 58 5.17 2.29 16.84
N PHE A 59 3.88 2.51 16.61
CA PHE A 59 3.07 3.51 17.32
C PHE A 59 3.06 3.25 18.83
N ILE A 60 2.83 2.00 19.26
CA ILE A 60 2.78 1.62 20.68
C ILE A 60 4.14 1.87 21.35
N PHE A 61 5.24 1.44 20.72
CA PHE A 61 6.58 1.64 21.27
C PHE A 61 6.98 3.12 21.32
N SER A 62 6.69 3.89 20.27
CA SER A 62 6.98 5.32 20.23
C SER A 62 6.20 6.11 21.28
N SER A 63 4.95 5.71 21.54
CA SER A 63 4.13 6.30 22.62
C SER A 63 4.76 6.07 24.00
N LYS A 64 5.28 4.85 24.26
CA LYS A 64 5.98 4.54 25.51
C LYS A 64 7.27 5.33 25.69
N LEU A 65 7.99 5.61 24.59
CA LEU A 65 9.23 6.37 24.58
C LEU A 65 9.01 7.89 24.54
N LYS A 66 7.74 8.35 24.54
CA LYS A 66 7.37 9.77 24.46
C LYS A 66 7.92 10.49 23.22
N LEU A 67 8.10 9.76 22.12
CA LEU A 67 8.53 10.33 20.85
C LEU A 67 7.39 11.16 20.21
N GLU A 68 7.74 11.97 19.21
CA GLU A 68 6.77 12.78 18.49
C GLU A 68 5.77 11.89 17.70
N MET A 69 4.52 11.89 18.13
CA MET A 69 3.48 10.96 17.66
C MET A 69 2.78 11.43 16.37
N LYS A 70 2.93 12.70 16.00
CA LYS A 70 2.20 13.31 14.87
C LYS A 70 2.45 12.56 13.55
N TRP A 71 3.69 12.31 13.23
CA TRP A 71 4.09 11.66 11.98
C TRP A 71 3.67 10.19 11.92
N ILE A 72 3.78 9.47 13.03
CA ILE A 72 3.37 8.05 13.11
C ILE A 72 1.85 7.92 12.95
N LYS A 73 1.06 8.82 13.56
CA LYS A 73 -0.39 8.85 13.36
C LYS A 73 -0.77 9.10 11.91
N LEU A 74 -0.08 10.06 11.26
CA LEU A 74 -0.31 10.35 9.84
C LEU A 74 0.01 9.13 8.96
N ILE A 75 1.14 8.46 9.20
CA ILE A 75 1.54 7.24 8.49
C ILE A 75 0.48 6.15 8.65
N LEU A 76 -0.03 5.92 9.87
CA LEU A 76 -1.08 4.92 10.11
C LEU A 76 -2.38 5.24 9.36
N ILE A 77 -2.81 6.49 9.36
CA ILE A 77 -3.99 6.93 8.61
C ILE A 77 -3.79 6.68 7.11
N LEU A 78 -2.63 7.03 6.57
CA LEU A 78 -2.33 6.82 5.16
C LEU A 78 -2.26 5.33 4.80
N ILE A 79 -1.74 4.46 5.67
CA ILE A 79 -1.75 3.01 5.45
C ILE A 79 -3.19 2.48 5.39
N LEU A 80 -4.10 2.95 6.25
CA LEU A 80 -5.51 2.57 6.20
C LEU A 80 -6.17 3.03 4.89
N VAL A 81 -5.92 4.27 4.48
CA VAL A 81 -6.42 4.79 3.19
C VAL A 81 -5.88 3.98 2.02
N GLU A 82 -4.61 3.59 2.07
CA GLU A 82 -3.94 2.76 1.06
C GLU A 82 -4.58 1.37 0.94
N ILE A 83 -4.89 0.73 2.08
CA ILE A 83 -5.58 -0.57 2.11
C ILE A 83 -6.99 -0.44 1.54
N ILE A 84 -7.73 0.62 1.90
CA ILE A 84 -9.07 0.88 1.36
C ILE A 84 -9.02 1.14 -0.15
N ALA A 85 -8.05 1.91 -0.63
CA ALA A 85 -7.86 2.17 -2.05
C ALA A 85 -7.56 0.87 -2.82
N GLY A 86 -6.66 0.01 -2.29
CA GLY A 86 -6.37 -1.31 -2.86
C GLY A 86 -7.60 -2.23 -2.89
N ALA A 87 -8.35 -2.29 -1.80
CA ALA A 87 -9.60 -3.07 -1.74
C ALA A 87 -10.65 -2.55 -2.73
N SER A 88 -10.75 -1.23 -2.90
CA SER A 88 -11.70 -0.63 -3.86
C SER A 88 -11.43 -1.05 -5.31
N MET A 89 -10.16 -1.20 -5.69
CA MET A 89 -9.81 -1.69 -7.03
C MET A 89 -10.30 -3.11 -7.28
N TYR A 90 -10.23 -3.96 -6.26
CA TYR A 90 -10.70 -5.34 -6.36
C TYR A 90 -12.24 -5.45 -6.36
N TYR A 91 -12.91 -4.80 -5.40
CA TYR A 91 -14.36 -4.94 -5.22
C TYR A 91 -15.20 -4.07 -6.14
N PHE A 92 -14.71 -2.92 -6.59
CA PHE A 92 -15.42 -1.95 -7.43
C PHE A 92 -14.86 -1.82 -8.84
N SER A 93 -14.11 -2.82 -9.30
CA SER A 93 -13.61 -2.90 -10.69
C SER A 93 -12.84 -1.65 -11.12
N PHE A 94 -11.81 -1.28 -10.36
CA PHE A 94 -10.90 -0.18 -10.66
C PHE A 94 -11.60 1.17 -10.86
N PRO A 95 -12.08 1.83 -9.80
CA PRO A 95 -12.59 3.19 -9.88
C PRO A 95 -11.59 4.14 -10.55
N ILE A 96 -12.10 5.18 -11.19
CA ILE A 96 -11.28 6.17 -11.89
C ILE A 96 -10.20 6.73 -10.94
N LEU A 97 -8.96 6.82 -11.41
CA LEU A 97 -7.78 7.29 -10.67
C LEU A 97 -7.34 6.42 -9.47
N SER A 98 -8.02 5.31 -9.20
CA SER A 98 -7.65 4.45 -8.05
C SER A 98 -6.22 3.91 -8.13
N GLN A 99 -5.76 3.49 -9.31
CA GLN A 99 -4.40 2.98 -9.51
C GLN A 99 -3.30 4.04 -9.28
N PRO A 100 -3.32 5.21 -9.95
CA PRO A 100 -2.29 6.22 -9.73
C PRO A 100 -2.33 6.79 -8.31
N LEU A 101 -3.52 6.94 -7.72
CA LEU A 101 -3.67 7.42 -6.35
C LEU A 101 -3.09 6.42 -5.34
N HIS A 102 -3.35 5.12 -5.51
CA HIS A 102 -2.80 4.06 -4.68
C HIS A 102 -1.27 4.07 -4.72
N LEU A 103 -0.66 4.13 -5.92
CA LEU A 103 0.80 4.24 -6.05
C LEU A 103 1.35 5.52 -5.41
N PHE A 104 0.69 6.66 -5.61
CA PHE A 104 1.10 7.94 -5.04
C PHE A 104 1.12 7.89 -3.51
N ILE A 105 0.06 7.36 -2.89
CA ILE A 105 -0.04 7.22 -1.42
C ILE A 105 1.06 6.28 -0.91
N ALA A 106 1.33 5.17 -1.59
CA ALA A 106 2.40 4.24 -1.20
C ALA A 106 3.78 4.92 -1.16
N ILE A 107 4.10 5.72 -2.18
CA ILE A 107 5.35 6.49 -2.24
C ILE A 107 5.39 7.57 -1.14
N LEU A 108 4.27 8.23 -0.89
CA LEU A 108 4.15 9.23 0.18
C LEU A 108 4.39 8.60 1.56
N ILE A 109 3.81 7.43 1.84
CA ILE A 109 4.04 6.69 3.09
C ILE A 109 5.53 6.36 3.24
N PHE A 110 6.16 5.85 2.18
CA PHE A 110 7.59 5.55 2.20
C PHE A 110 8.44 6.79 2.51
N GLY A 111 8.15 7.91 1.86
CA GLY A 111 8.85 9.19 2.10
C GLY A 111 8.68 9.70 3.53
N LEU A 112 7.46 9.61 4.09
CA LEU A 112 7.19 9.99 5.48
C LEU A 112 7.90 9.08 6.49
N GLN A 113 7.95 7.77 6.25
CA GLN A 113 8.70 6.84 7.09
C GLN A 113 10.20 7.11 7.05
N PHE A 114 10.72 7.46 5.87
CA PHE A 114 12.13 7.83 5.73
C PHE A 114 12.46 9.13 6.46
N ASN A 115 11.64 10.17 6.30
CA ASN A 115 11.80 11.43 7.02
C ASN A 115 11.71 11.25 8.53
N TRP A 116 10.75 10.48 9.01
CA TRP A 116 10.61 10.17 10.44
C TRP A 116 11.84 9.42 10.99
N TYR A 117 12.38 8.46 10.22
CA TYR A 117 13.57 7.71 10.58
C TYR A 117 14.80 8.61 10.73
N LEU A 118 14.96 9.61 9.85
CA LEU A 118 16.05 10.57 9.94
C LEU A 118 15.94 11.43 11.21
N ASN A 119 14.74 11.91 11.53
CA ASN A 119 14.51 12.79 12.68
C ASN A 119 14.63 12.09 14.05
N ILE A 120 14.56 10.76 14.10
CA ILE A 120 14.79 10.01 15.37
C ILE A 120 16.29 9.88 15.67
N LYS A 121 17.15 9.94 14.65
CA LYS A 121 18.60 9.82 14.82
C LYS A 121 19.28 11.08 15.35
N ASP A 122 18.64 12.22 15.20
CA ASP A 122 19.12 13.51 15.68
C ASP A 122 18.58 13.79 17.10
#